data_a566e71a77473fe9160cf6024d18302c
#
_entry.id   a566e71a77473fe9160cf6024d18302c
#
_cell.length_a   1.000
_cell.length_b   1.000
_cell.length_c   1.000
_cell.angle_alpha   90.00
_cell.angle_beta   90.00
_cell.angle_gamma   90.00
#
_symmetry.space_group_name_H-M   'P 1'
#
loop_
_entity.id
_entity.type
_entity.pdbx_description
1 polymer ?
#
loop_
_entity_poly.entity_id
_entity_poly.type
_entity_poly.pdbx_seq_one_letter_code
_entity_poly.pdbx_strand_id
1 'polypeptide(L)'
;MNNEIIVKICEKHKIQPIEIKRFSTGYGNYVFYVKSNDNEYVIRCNNKPYRNTIKSLKKLNSVDIPISKLLFKGRYKRVYYMVCSYIQGDDLGKVYHTLSCDDKKAIAKQVAEIQNNVSQLSLLYRCNLYKWIEQRLQRARDRISQNGYFDTQKVDKLEELLPQFKDYFNKFKPVPYLDDISTKNLLIYNNRVSGIIDTDWIGYGDSLTFVALTNIALLDMQYDTDYVGYLLEEMNVQKEQYKVFLFYSLMYCVDFMGEKGTTFNGNKVEVDENTVKRLNKTYELLCEQLLSCVNQSGTIL
;
A
#
# COMPACT_ATOMS: atom_id res chain seq x y z
N MET A 1 -14.75 13.33 16.69
CA MET A 1 -15.78 13.86 15.75
C MET A 1 -17.05 13.09 16.00
N ASN A 2 -18.19 13.78 16.15
CA ASN A 2 -19.48 13.16 16.45
C ASN A 2 -20.37 13.07 15.19
N ASN A 3 -21.41 12.25 15.26
CA ASN A 3 -22.35 12.03 14.17
C ASN A 3 -23.14 13.31 13.75
N GLU A 4 -23.34 14.27 14.67
CA GLU A 4 -24.03 15.54 14.35
C GLU A 4 -23.37 16.31 13.20
N ILE A 5 -22.02 16.33 13.16
CA ILE A 5 -21.30 16.98 12.07
C ILE A 5 -21.58 16.29 10.74
N ILE A 6 -21.66 14.95 10.76
CA ILE A 6 -21.95 14.16 9.56
C ILE A 6 -23.38 14.41 9.08
N VAL A 7 -24.35 14.45 9.99
CA VAL A 7 -25.74 14.81 9.64
C VAL A 7 -25.81 16.18 8.99
N LYS A 8 -25.11 17.19 9.54
CA LYS A 8 -25.07 18.54 8.96
C LYS A 8 -24.38 18.60 7.58
N ILE A 9 -23.39 17.77 7.35
CA ILE A 9 -22.77 17.62 6.01
C ILE A 9 -23.79 16.98 5.05
N CYS A 10 -24.50 15.94 5.47
CA CYS A 10 -25.54 15.29 4.69
C CYS A 10 -26.67 16.26 4.32
N GLU A 11 -27.21 17.00 5.29
CA GLU A 11 -28.25 18.01 5.06
C GLU A 11 -27.83 19.04 4.00
N LYS A 12 -26.59 19.53 4.08
CA LYS A 12 -26.03 20.50 3.11
C LYS A 12 -26.04 19.97 1.67
N HIS A 13 -25.91 18.67 1.49
CA HIS A 13 -25.87 18.01 0.18
C HIS A 13 -27.17 17.28 -0.17
N LYS A 14 -28.25 17.51 0.60
CA LYS A 14 -29.58 16.89 0.42
C LYS A 14 -29.52 15.35 0.49
N ILE A 15 -28.57 14.80 1.25
CA ILE A 15 -28.49 13.39 1.56
C ILE A 15 -29.34 13.15 2.81
N GLN A 16 -30.29 12.21 2.75
CA GLN A 16 -31.10 11.79 3.89
C GLN A 16 -30.50 10.49 4.46
N PRO A 17 -29.68 10.57 5.53
CA PRO A 17 -29.04 9.39 6.07
C PRO A 17 -30.04 8.55 6.85
N ILE A 18 -30.13 7.25 6.54
CA ILE A 18 -30.85 6.23 7.31
C ILE A 18 -29.89 5.44 8.22
N GLU A 19 -28.60 5.43 7.88
CA GLU A 19 -27.58 4.82 8.70
C GLU A 19 -26.27 5.61 8.60
N ILE A 20 -25.59 5.78 9.74
CA ILE A 20 -24.25 6.38 9.85
C ILE A 20 -23.40 5.49 10.72
N LYS A 21 -22.33 4.92 10.16
CA LYS A 21 -21.33 4.13 10.87
C LYS A 21 -19.96 4.78 10.77
N ARG A 22 -19.23 4.86 11.88
CA ARG A 22 -17.83 5.29 11.86
C ARG A 22 -16.94 4.06 11.63
N PHE A 23 -16.03 4.13 10.66
CA PHE A 23 -14.95 3.15 10.54
C PHE A 23 -13.92 3.38 11.65
N SER A 24 -13.52 2.31 12.32
CA SER A 24 -12.49 2.33 13.37
C SER A 24 -11.07 2.36 12.82
N THR A 25 -10.90 1.99 11.55
CA THR A 25 -9.62 1.92 10.83
C THR A 25 -9.35 3.22 10.10
N GLY A 26 -8.28 3.92 10.45
CA GLY A 26 -7.88 5.15 9.76
C GLY A 26 -7.00 6.01 10.67
N TYR A 27 -5.72 6.10 10.35
CA TYR A 27 -4.74 6.82 11.19
C TYR A 27 -4.76 8.34 11.00
N GLY A 28 -5.33 8.85 9.91
CA GLY A 28 -5.24 10.28 9.57
C GLY A 28 -6.57 11.01 9.41
N ASN A 29 -7.66 10.29 9.19
CA ASN A 29 -8.97 10.86 8.89
C ASN A 29 -10.05 10.23 9.77
N TYR A 30 -11.12 10.99 10.01
CA TYR A 30 -12.37 10.42 10.49
C TYR A 30 -13.17 9.97 9.28
N VAL A 31 -13.43 8.68 9.15
CA VAL A 31 -14.12 8.07 8.02
C VAL A 31 -15.46 7.51 8.48
N PHE A 32 -16.53 7.87 7.75
CA PHE A 32 -17.88 7.43 8.04
C PHE A 32 -18.50 6.81 6.80
N TYR A 33 -19.13 5.67 6.97
CA TYR A 33 -20.10 5.11 6.05
C TYR A 33 -21.44 5.79 6.29
N VAL A 34 -22.12 6.17 5.23
CA VAL A 34 -23.47 6.77 5.26
C VAL A 34 -24.33 6.09 4.22
N LYS A 35 -25.44 5.50 4.66
CA LYS A 35 -26.46 4.94 3.79
C LYS A 35 -27.65 5.86 3.70
N SER A 36 -28.15 6.11 2.50
CA SER A 36 -29.44 6.73 2.23
C SER A 36 -30.36 5.73 1.54
N ASN A 37 -31.60 6.13 1.19
CA ASN A 37 -32.54 5.25 0.50
C ASN A 37 -31.99 4.77 -0.85
N ASP A 38 -31.29 5.64 -1.60
CA ASP A 38 -30.91 5.37 -2.98
C ASP A 38 -29.42 5.11 -3.16
N ASN A 39 -28.58 5.53 -2.20
CA ASN A 39 -27.13 5.50 -2.38
C ASN A 39 -26.38 5.27 -1.08
N GLU A 40 -25.14 4.82 -1.22
CA GLU A 40 -24.18 4.65 -0.13
C GLU A 40 -22.95 5.55 -0.36
N TYR A 41 -22.44 6.13 0.73
CA TYR A 41 -21.38 7.14 0.69
C TYR A 41 -20.29 6.83 1.71
N VAL A 42 -19.10 7.33 1.42
CA VAL A 42 -18.02 7.47 2.40
C VAL A 42 -17.77 8.96 2.62
N ILE A 43 -17.88 9.41 3.87
CA ILE A 43 -17.55 10.79 4.26
C ILE A 43 -16.23 10.76 5.04
N ARG A 44 -15.21 11.38 4.45
CA ARG A 44 -13.89 11.57 5.09
C ARG A 44 -13.83 12.98 5.66
N CYS A 45 -13.41 13.10 6.91
CA CYS A 45 -13.31 14.37 7.63
C CYS A 45 -11.93 14.56 8.24
N ASN A 46 -11.39 15.79 8.16
CA ASN A 46 -10.10 16.15 8.72
C ASN A 46 -10.09 17.62 9.19
N ASN A 47 -9.14 17.99 10.02
CA ASN A 47 -8.85 19.39 10.39
C ASN A 47 -7.99 20.11 9.34
N LYS A 48 -7.43 19.39 8.36
CA LYS A 48 -6.64 19.91 7.24
C LYS A 48 -7.37 19.74 5.91
N PRO A 49 -7.15 20.64 4.93
CA PRO A 49 -7.79 20.54 3.62
C PRO A 49 -7.22 19.37 2.79
N TYR A 50 -8.09 18.72 2.01
CA TYR A 50 -7.77 17.58 1.14
C TYR A 50 -7.17 17.97 -0.23
N ARG A 51 -6.27 18.95 -0.28
CA ARG A 51 -5.77 19.49 -1.56
C ARG A 51 -5.05 18.43 -2.39
N ASN A 52 -4.17 17.66 -1.77
CA ASN A 52 -3.38 16.63 -2.46
C ASN A 52 -4.26 15.45 -2.88
N THR A 53 -5.08 14.93 -1.98
CA THR A 53 -6.05 13.85 -2.25
C THR A 53 -6.93 14.19 -3.45
N ILE A 54 -7.51 15.41 -3.48
CA ILE A 54 -8.36 15.85 -4.59
C ILE A 54 -7.56 15.95 -5.90
N LYS A 55 -6.32 16.37 -5.85
CA LYS A 55 -5.43 16.43 -7.03
C LYS A 55 -5.11 15.03 -7.55
N SER A 56 -4.85 14.07 -6.67
CA SER A 56 -4.62 12.66 -7.02
C SER A 56 -5.88 12.03 -7.62
N LEU A 57 -7.03 12.16 -6.97
CA LEU A 57 -8.31 11.66 -7.47
C LEU A 57 -8.68 12.21 -8.85
N LYS A 58 -8.43 13.50 -9.10
CA LYS A 58 -8.67 14.08 -10.43
C LYS A 58 -7.82 13.44 -11.52
N LYS A 59 -6.57 13.12 -11.23
CA LYS A 59 -5.67 12.42 -12.16
C LYS A 59 -6.10 10.98 -12.36
N LEU A 60 -6.39 10.27 -11.27
CA LEU A 60 -6.80 8.86 -11.33
C LEU A 60 -8.15 8.67 -12.04
N ASN A 61 -9.07 9.65 -11.94
CA ASN A 61 -10.33 9.63 -12.69
C ASN A 61 -10.18 9.81 -14.21
N SER A 62 -8.99 10.15 -14.73
CA SER A 62 -8.71 10.20 -16.17
C SER A 62 -8.29 8.87 -16.77
N VAL A 63 -8.11 7.85 -15.94
CA VAL A 63 -7.80 6.48 -16.35
C VAL A 63 -8.86 5.52 -15.84
N ASP A 64 -9.03 4.41 -16.55
CA ASP A 64 -10.06 3.40 -16.20
C ASP A 64 -9.57 2.51 -15.05
N ILE A 65 -9.90 2.91 -13.82
CA ILE A 65 -9.59 2.19 -12.59
C ILE A 65 -10.74 2.29 -11.58
N PRO A 66 -10.98 1.24 -10.78
CA PRO A 66 -12.11 1.18 -9.85
C PRO A 66 -11.79 1.93 -8.55
N ILE A 67 -11.95 3.25 -8.55
CA ILE A 67 -11.77 4.10 -7.36
C ILE A 67 -13.04 4.81 -6.96
N SER A 68 -13.11 5.21 -5.70
CA SER A 68 -14.23 5.99 -5.17
C SER A 68 -14.35 7.35 -5.87
N LYS A 69 -15.53 7.70 -6.35
CA LYS A 69 -15.81 8.98 -7.03
C LYS A 69 -16.02 10.08 -6.01
N LEU A 70 -15.29 11.19 -6.13
CA LEU A 70 -15.54 12.39 -5.32
C LEU A 70 -16.83 13.07 -5.79
N LEU A 71 -17.86 13.07 -4.93
CA LEU A 71 -19.17 13.67 -5.19
C LEU A 71 -19.22 15.11 -4.70
N PHE A 72 -18.84 15.33 -3.45
CA PHE A 72 -18.84 16.63 -2.82
C PHE A 72 -17.59 16.86 -1.98
N LYS A 73 -17.24 18.12 -1.81
CA LYS A 73 -16.18 18.55 -0.90
C LYS A 73 -16.53 19.87 -0.27
N GLY A 74 -16.00 20.14 0.91
CA GLY A 74 -16.26 21.41 1.55
C GLY A 74 -15.61 21.55 2.92
N ARG A 75 -16.10 22.57 3.61
CA ARG A 75 -15.76 22.82 5.00
C ARG A 75 -17.07 23.10 5.78
N TYR A 76 -17.17 22.50 6.95
CA TYR A 76 -18.20 22.79 7.93
C TYR A 76 -17.55 23.13 9.27
N LYS A 77 -17.75 24.36 9.75
CA LYS A 77 -17.01 24.91 10.90
C LYS A 77 -15.49 24.80 10.66
N ARG A 78 -14.76 24.06 11.52
CA ARG A 78 -13.32 23.83 11.41
C ARG A 78 -12.93 22.50 10.74
N VAL A 79 -13.93 21.77 10.21
CA VAL A 79 -13.75 20.43 9.63
C VAL A 79 -13.83 20.52 8.12
N TYR A 80 -12.78 20.08 7.43
CA TYR A 80 -12.80 19.82 6.00
C TYR A 80 -13.37 18.43 5.76
N TYR A 81 -14.14 18.27 4.68
CA TYR A 81 -14.74 16.98 4.34
C TYR A 81 -14.73 16.72 2.84
N MET A 82 -14.76 15.43 2.51
CA MET A 82 -15.06 14.88 1.19
C MET A 82 -16.18 13.86 1.33
N VAL A 83 -17.15 13.91 0.42
CA VAL A 83 -18.18 12.89 0.26
C VAL A 83 -17.88 12.15 -1.02
N CYS A 84 -17.66 10.86 -0.91
CA CYS A 84 -17.31 9.98 -2.02
C CYS A 84 -18.33 8.85 -2.15
N SER A 85 -18.40 8.23 -3.34
CA SER A 85 -19.18 7.01 -3.51
C SER A 85 -18.59 5.89 -2.64
N TYR A 86 -19.49 5.08 -2.06
CA TYR A 86 -19.05 3.85 -1.38
C TYR A 86 -18.67 2.80 -2.42
N ILE A 87 -17.68 1.98 -2.10
CA ILE A 87 -17.32 0.80 -2.88
C ILE A 87 -17.57 -0.41 -2.00
N GLN A 88 -18.39 -1.33 -2.48
CA GLN A 88 -18.70 -2.57 -1.78
C GLN A 88 -17.52 -3.55 -1.89
N GLY A 89 -17.20 -4.21 -0.79
CA GLY A 89 -16.16 -5.23 -0.72
C GLY A 89 -15.46 -5.25 0.61
N ASP A 90 -14.67 -6.28 0.81
CA ASP A 90 -13.80 -6.46 1.96
C ASP A 90 -12.33 -6.33 1.53
N ASP A 91 -11.48 -5.92 2.48
CA ASP A 91 -10.05 -5.85 2.25
C ASP A 91 -9.51 -7.22 1.79
N LEU A 92 -8.66 -7.24 0.76
CA LEU A 92 -8.01 -8.47 0.26
C LEU A 92 -7.44 -9.32 1.42
N GLY A 93 -6.78 -8.69 2.39
CA GLY A 93 -6.21 -9.40 3.54
C GLY A 93 -7.24 -10.12 4.40
N LYS A 94 -8.48 -9.64 4.48
CA LYS A 94 -9.54 -10.31 5.24
C LYS A 94 -10.09 -11.54 4.53
N VAL A 95 -10.20 -11.49 3.19
CA VAL A 95 -10.80 -12.56 2.39
C VAL A 95 -9.77 -13.49 1.76
N TYR A 96 -8.47 -13.19 1.88
CA TYR A 96 -7.40 -13.89 1.20
C TYR A 96 -7.43 -15.42 1.39
N HIS A 97 -7.73 -15.87 2.61
CA HIS A 97 -7.80 -17.28 2.97
C HIS A 97 -9.00 -18.04 2.35
N THR A 98 -9.97 -17.31 1.80
CA THR A 98 -11.15 -17.90 1.13
C THR A 98 -11.00 -17.97 -0.39
N LEU A 99 -9.97 -17.30 -0.94
CA LEU A 99 -9.75 -17.22 -2.38
C LEU A 99 -9.07 -18.48 -2.91
N SER A 100 -9.62 -19.03 -3.99
CA SER A 100 -8.98 -20.10 -4.76
C SER A 100 -7.75 -19.59 -5.52
N CYS A 101 -6.91 -20.51 -6.02
CA CYS A 101 -5.78 -20.15 -6.90
C CYS A 101 -6.25 -19.38 -8.13
N ASP A 102 -7.38 -19.75 -8.73
CA ASP A 102 -7.90 -19.07 -9.92
C ASP A 102 -8.43 -17.67 -9.59
N ASP A 103 -9.03 -17.49 -8.40
CA ASP A 103 -9.43 -16.15 -7.93
C ASP A 103 -8.19 -15.26 -7.71
N LYS A 104 -7.15 -15.78 -7.05
CA LYS A 104 -5.88 -15.05 -6.84
C LYS A 104 -5.23 -14.64 -8.16
N LYS A 105 -5.21 -15.54 -9.17
CA LYS A 105 -4.73 -15.23 -10.53
C LYS A 105 -5.54 -14.12 -11.19
N ALA A 106 -6.87 -14.24 -11.14
CA ALA A 106 -7.74 -13.24 -11.74
C ALA A 106 -7.62 -11.87 -11.08
N ILE A 107 -7.45 -11.82 -9.75
CA ILE A 107 -7.20 -10.58 -9.01
C ILE A 107 -5.82 -10.01 -9.38
N ALA A 108 -4.78 -10.83 -9.48
CA ALA A 108 -3.45 -10.41 -9.88
C ALA A 108 -3.46 -9.76 -11.27
N LYS A 109 -4.14 -10.38 -12.23
CA LYS A 109 -4.32 -9.81 -13.58
C LYS A 109 -5.03 -8.46 -13.54
N GLN A 110 -6.15 -8.33 -12.80
CA GLN A 110 -6.86 -7.06 -12.66
C GLN A 110 -5.97 -5.97 -12.04
N VAL A 111 -5.17 -6.30 -11.02
CA VAL A 111 -4.27 -5.35 -10.38
C VAL A 111 -3.13 -4.94 -11.32
N ALA A 112 -2.56 -5.88 -12.08
CA ALA A 112 -1.55 -5.55 -13.09
C ALA A 112 -2.12 -4.62 -14.18
N GLU A 113 -3.34 -4.84 -14.65
CA GLU A 113 -4.05 -3.97 -15.60
C GLU A 113 -4.28 -2.57 -15.01
N ILE A 114 -4.72 -2.48 -13.76
CA ILE A 114 -4.91 -1.20 -13.04
C ILE A 114 -3.59 -0.43 -12.96
N GLN A 115 -2.50 -1.09 -12.57
CA GLN A 115 -1.18 -0.46 -12.48
C GLN A 115 -0.67 -0.01 -13.84
N ASN A 116 -0.92 -0.80 -14.88
CA ASN A 116 -0.59 -0.41 -16.26
C ASN A 116 -1.35 0.85 -16.68
N ASN A 117 -2.66 0.95 -16.37
CA ASN A 117 -3.45 2.14 -16.66
C ASN A 117 -2.93 3.38 -15.91
N VAL A 118 -2.54 3.21 -14.63
CA VAL A 118 -1.95 4.30 -13.83
C VAL A 118 -0.59 4.72 -14.38
N SER A 119 0.20 3.79 -14.91
CA SER A 119 1.53 4.08 -15.46
C SER A 119 1.50 5.02 -16.69
N GLN A 120 0.35 5.12 -17.37
CA GLN A 120 0.15 6.00 -18.51
C GLN A 120 -0.08 7.48 -18.11
N LEU A 121 -0.26 7.76 -16.81
CA LEU A 121 -0.43 9.13 -16.35
C LEU A 121 0.84 9.96 -16.58
N SER A 122 0.67 11.15 -17.16
CA SER A 122 1.76 12.09 -17.27
C SER A 122 2.01 12.79 -15.92
N LEU A 123 3.14 12.47 -15.29
CA LEU A 123 3.60 13.11 -14.07
C LEU A 123 4.99 13.72 -14.29
N LEU A 124 5.13 15.00 -13.94
CA LEU A 124 6.42 15.70 -14.01
C LEU A 124 7.12 15.63 -12.64
N TYR A 125 7.63 14.44 -12.30
CA TYR A 125 8.44 14.26 -11.10
C TYR A 125 9.85 13.81 -11.46
N ARG A 126 10.82 14.25 -10.65
CA ARG A 126 12.17 13.66 -10.65
C ARG A 126 12.21 12.64 -9.53
N CYS A 127 12.59 11.41 -9.86
CA CYS A 127 12.80 10.35 -8.90
C CYS A 127 14.27 9.91 -8.95
N ASN A 128 14.91 9.87 -7.79
CA ASN A 128 16.19 9.20 -7.61
C ASN A 128 15.93 7.99 -6.69
N LEU A 129 15.70 6.83 -7.31
CA LEU A 129 15.35 5.59 -6.60
C LEU A 129 16.45 5.20 -5.60
N TYR A 130 17.71 5.30 -5.98
CA TYR A 130 18.82 4.95 -5.11
C TYR A 130 18.80 5.78 -3.81
N LYS A 131 18.71 7.10 -3.92
CA LYS A 131 18.60 8.00 -2.78
C LYS A 131 17.32 7.77 -1.95
N TRP A 132 16.21 7.45 -2.60
CA TRP A 132 14.96 7.14 -1.91
C TRP A 132 15.11 5.87 -1.06
N ILE A 133 15.79 4.83 -1.58
CA ILE A 133 16.09 3.61 -0.84
C ILE A 133 17.00 3.90 0.35
N GLU A 134 18.10 4.63 0.15
CA GLU A 134 19.02 5.04 1.25
C GLU A 134 18.25 5.72 2.38
N GLN A 135 17.39 6.68 2.05
CA GLN A 135 16.59 7.39 3.04
C GLN A 135 15.59 6.49 3.76
N ARG A 136 15.09 5.46 3.09
CA ARG A 136 14.17 4.50 3.67
C ARG A 136 14.88 3.55 4.63
N LEU A 137 16.03 3.03 4.24
CA LEU A 137 16.88 2.20 5.09
C LEU A 137 17.33 2.96 6.35
N GLN A 138 17.76 4.21 6.20
CA GLN A 138 18.12 5.04 7.35
C GLN A 138 16.95 5.22 8.33
N ARG A 139 15.74 5.49 7.82
CA ARG A 139 14.53 5.59 8.67
C ARG A 139 14.20 4.27 9.37
N ALA A 140 14.35 3.15 8.70
CA ALA A 140 14.14 1.83 9.30
C ALA A 140 15.16 1.59 10.42
N ARG A 141 16.43 1.92 10.20
CA ARG A 141 17.50 1.86 11.21
C ARG A 141 17.15 2.67 12.45
N ASP A 142 16.78 3.94 12.27
CA ASP A 142 16.46 4.84 13.39
C ASP A 142 15.30 4.30 14.22
N ARG A 143 14.25 3.77 13.55
CA ARG A 143 13.07 3.17 14.22
C ARG A 143 13.42 1.88 14.94
N ILE A 144 14.20 0.99 14.33
CA ILE A 144 14.65 -0.28 14.93
C ILE A 144 15.51 0.02 16.17
N SER A 145 16.43 0.98 16.06
CA SER A 145 17.23 1.43 17.21
C SER A 145 16.37 1.99 18.34
N GLN A 146 15.30 2.71 18.02
CA GLN A 146 14.40 3.30 19.02
C GLN A 146 13.50 2.26 19.68
N ASN A 147 12.99 1.27 18.91
CA ASN A 147 12.08 0.28 19.44
C ASN A 147 12.78 -0.88 20.19
N GLY A 148 14.02 -1.18 19.83
CA GLY A 148 14.88 -2.15 20.53
C GLY A 148 14.45 -3.63 20.36
N TYR A 149 13.50 -3.94 19.47
CA TYR A 149 13.02 -5.31 19.27
C TYR A 149 13.84 -6.11 18.26
N PHE A 150 14.56 -5.43 17.37
CA PHE A 150 15.30 -6.05 16.27
C PHE A 150 16.71 -5.49 16.18
N ASP A 151 17.60 -6.26 15.52
CA ASP A 151 18.99 -5.89 15.31
C ASP A 151 19.14 -4.99 14.08
N THR A 152 19.80 -3.84 14.24
CA THR A 152 20.10 -2.88 13.16
C THR A 152 21.09 -3.45 12.13
N GLN A 153 21.86 -4.49 12.44
CA GLN A 153 22.74 -5.17 11.49
C GLN A 153 21.99 -5.71 10.26
N LYS A 154 20.66 -5.93 10.37
CA LYS A 154 19.82 -6.30 9.24
C LYS A 154 19.73 -5.18 8.20
N VAL A 155 19.72 -3.93 8.65
CA VAL A 155 19.75 -2.76 7.77
C VAL A 155 21.14 -2.56 7.21
N ASP A 156 22.20 -2.74 8.01
CA ASP A 156 23.59 -2.64 7.56
C ASP A 156 23.84 -3.56 6.37
N LYS A 157 23.38 -4.81 6.47
CA LYS A 157 23.49 -5.79 5.38
C LYS A 157 22.78 -5.35 4.10
N LEU A 158 21.64 -4.68 4.19
CA LEU A 158 20.94 -4.16 3.01
C LEU A 158 21.68 -2.97 2.40
N GLU A 159 22.31 -2.12 3.20
CA GLU A 159 23.14 -1.02 2.71
C GLU A 159 24.40 -1.55 2.01
N GLU A 160 25.02 -2.63 2.50
CA GLU A 160 26.12 -3.31 1.84
C GLU A 160 25.73 -3.96 0.50
N LEU A 161 24.50 -4.44 0.38
CA LEU A 161 23.97 -5.04 -0.86
C LEU A 161 23.51 -3.99 -1.88
N LEU A 162 23.06 -2.81 -1.44
CA LEU A 162 22.47 -1.77 -2.29
C LEU A 162 23.34 -1.38 -3.50
N PRO A 163 24.70 -1.24 -3.40
CA PRO A 163 25.53 -0.93 -4.54
C PRO A 163 25.45 -1.91 -5.71
N GLN A 164 25.11 -3.19 -5.46
CA GLN A 164 24.98 -4.22 -6.49
C GLN A 164 23.80 -3.94 -7.44
N PHE A 165 22.83 -3.15 -7.01
CA PHE A 165 21.65 -2.77 -7.80
C PHE A 165 21.78 -1.39 -8.45
N LYS A 166 22.93 -0.71 -8.30
CA LYS A 166 23.14 0.66 -8.80
C LYS A 166 22.87 0.79 -10.29
N ASP A 167 23.31 -0.18 -11.08
CA ASP A 167 23.13 -0.17 -12.53
C ASP A 167 21.65 -0.30 -12.91
N TYR A 168 20.90 -1.12 -12.22
CA TYR A 168 19.46 -1.22 -12.40
C TYR A 168 18.79 0.13 -12.11
N PHE A 169 19.04 0.73 -10.95
CA PHE A 169 18.41 1.99 -10.56
C PHE A 169 18.79 3.17 -11.46
N ASN A 170 20.00 3.17 -12.02
CA ASN A 170 20.43 4.20 -12.95
C ASN A 170 19.77 4.10 -14.34
N LYS A 171 19.47 2.88 -14.78
CA LYS A 171 18.83 2.59 -16.09
C LYS A 171 17.31 2.59 -16.02
N PHE A 172 16.76 2.43 -14.81
CA PHE A 172 15.31 2.32 -14.60
C PHE A 172 14.60 3.63 -14.96
N LYS A 173 13.48 3.51 -15.67
CA LYS A 173 12.61 4.64 -16.01
C LYS A 173 11.42 4.68 -15.04
N PRO A 174 11.39 5.65 -14.11
CA PRO A 174 10.29 5.76 -13.16
C PRO A 174 8.93 5.96 -13.85
N VAL A 175 7.91 5.30 -13.34
CA VAL A 175 6.53 5.40 -13.81
C VAL A 175 5.59 5.79 -12.67
N PRO A 176 4.43 6.39 -12.96
CA PRO A 176 3.34 6.51 -11.97
C PRO A 176 2.82 5.13 -11.59
N TYR A 177 2.49 4.94 -10.33
CA TYR A 177 1.87 3.71 -9.83
C TYR A 177 1.11 3.98 -8.51
N LEU A 178 0.21 3.08 -8.15
CA LEU A 178 -0.42 3.09 -6.83
C LEU A 178 0.50 2.34 -5.86
N ASP A 179 1.13 3.08 -4.97
CA ASP A 179 2.20 2.57 -4.09
C ASP A 179 1.67 1.77 -2.90
N ASP A 180 0.45 2.01 -2.45
CA ASP A 180 -0.18 1.33 -1.31
C ASP A 180 -1.41 0.49 -1.71
N ILE A 181 -1.38 -0.13 -2.89
CA ILE A 181 -2.39 -1.11 -3.33
C ILE A 181 -2.07 -2.48 -2.74
N SER A 182 -2.03 -2.55 -1.42
CA SER A 182 -1.71 -3.76 -0.67
C SER A 182 -2.96 -4.42 -0.09
N THR A 183 -2.78 -5.36 0.81
CA THR A 183 -3.85 -6.17 1.39
C THR A 183 -4.99 -5.39 2.06
N LYS A 184 -4.75 -4.16 2.50
CA LYS A 184 -5.75 -3.33 3.21
C LYS A 184 -6.52 -2.37 2.31
N ASN A 185 -5.93 -1.99 1.18
CA ASN A 185 -6.46 -0.94 0.32
C ASN A 185 -7.05 -1.46 -0.99
N LEU A 186 -6.96 -2.76 -1.23
CA LEU A 186 -7.59 -3.46 -2.35
C LEU A 186 -8.87 -4.13 -1.84
N LEU A 187 -10.02 -3.70 -2.37
CA LEU A 187 -11.33 -4.25 -2.02
C LEU A 187 -11.74 -5.36 -2.98
N ILE A 188 -12.22 -6.46 -2.41
CA ILE A 188 -12.67 -7.65 -3.12
C ILE A 188 -14.16 -7.85 -2.86
N TYR A 189 -14.92 -8.04 -3.93
CA TYR A 189 -16.32 -8.40 -3.90
C TYR A 189 -16.60 -9.47 -4.96
N ASN A 190 -17.28 -10.55 -4.57
CA ASN A 190 -17.51 -11.72 -5.44
C ASN A 190 -16.21 -12.24 -6.09
N ASN A 191 -15.15 -12.36 -5.31
CA ASN A 191 -13.82 -12.84 -5.72
C ASN A 191 -13.18 -12.04 -6.87
N ARG A 192 -13.51 -10.75 -7.00
CA ARG A 192 -12.95 -9.81 -7.99
C ARG A 192 -12.63 -8.48 -7.35
N VAL A 193 -11.72 -7.76 -7.94
CA VAL A 193 -11.43 -6.38 -7.53
C VAL A 193 -12.68 -5.52 -7.74
N SER A 194 -13.23 -5.02 -6.64
CA SER A 194 -14.35 -4.06 -6.67
C SER A 194 -13.88 -2.63 -6.56
N GLY A 195 -12.72 -2.40 -5.95
CA GLY A 195 -12.19 -1.06 -5.85
C GLY A 195 -10.88 -0.93 -5.09
N ILE A 196 -10.34 0.27 -5.18
CA ILE A 196 -9.14 0.68 -4.47
C ILE A 196 -9.49 1.87 -3.59
N ILE A 197 -9.10 1.81 -2.34
CA ILE A 197 -9.24 2.88 -1.36
C ILE A 197 -7.88 3.47 -1.00
N ASP A 198 -7.91 4.59 -0.28
CA ASP A 198 -6.71 5.34 0.15
C ASP A 198 -5.78 5.79 -0.99
N THR A 199 -6.39 6.30 -2.06
CA THR A 199 -5.72 6.83 -3.24
C THR A 199 -5.27 8.29 -3.07
N ASP A 200 -4.86 8.66 -1.86
CA ASP A 200 -4.45 10.04 -1.51
C ASP A 200 -3.15 10.45 -2.21
N TRP A 201 -2.37 9.46 -2.63
CA TRP A 201 -1.08 9.65 -3.27
C TRP A 201 -0.92 8.75 -4.51
N ILE A 202 -0.23 9.26 -5.53
CA ILE A 202 0.24 8.48 -6.68
C ILE A 202 1.75 8.42 -6.55
N GLY A 203 2.28 7.23 -6.40
CA GLY A 203 3.72 6.98 -6.40
C GLY A 203 4.35 7.30 -7.76
N TYR A 204 5.65 7.57 -7.77
CA TYR A 204 6.41 7.75 -9.00
C TYR A 204 7.78 7.11 -8.80
N GLY A 205 7.99 6.00 -9.43
CA GLY A 205 9.19 5.18 -9.21
C GLY A 205 9.06 3.81 -9.86
N ASP A 206 9.55 2.79 -9.16
CA ASP A 206 9.48 1.39 -9.55
C ASP A 206 8.24 0.71 -8.96
N SER A 207 7.36 0.25 -9.83
CA SER A 207 6.12 -0.44 -9.40
C SER A 207 6.38 -1.76 -8.68
N LEU A 208 7.56 -2.39 -8.82
CA LEU A 208 7.92 -3.57 -8.02
C LEU A 208 7.84 -3.31 -6.51
N THR A 209 7.91 -2.05 -6.08
CA THR A 209 7.80 -1.69 -4.66
C THR A 209 6.44 -2.03 -4.07
N PHE A 210 5.31 -1.86 -4.82
CA PHE A 210 4.00 -2.25 -4.29
C PHE A 210 3.86 -3.77 -4.18
N VAL A 211 4.46 -4.53 -5.11
CA VAL A 211 4.46 -5.99 -5.07
C VAL A 211 5.25 -6.49 -3.86
N ALA A 212 6.40 -5.88 -3.60
CA ALA A 212 7.24 -6.19 -2.44
C ALA A 212 6.54 -5.84 -1.11
N LEU A 213 5.83 -4.71 -1.04
CA LEU A 213 5.02 -4.34 0.13
C LEU A 213 3.90 -5.37 0.36
N THR A 214 3.22 -5.80 -0.71
CA THR A 214 2.18 -6.83 -0.64
C THR A 214 2.74 -8.17 -0.17
N ASN A 215 3.92 -8.55 -0.67
CA ASN A 215 4.62 -9.76 -0.24
C ASN A 215 4.85 -9.78 1.27
N ILE A 216 5.41 -8.71 1.80
CA ILE A 216 5.66 -8.61 3.26
C ILE A 216 4.35 -8.56 4.06
N ALA A 217 3.33 -7.87 3.55
CA ALA A 217 2.03 -7.82 4.22
C ALA A 217 1.39 -9.21 4.33
N LEU A 218 1.45 -10.04 3.29
CA LEU A 218 0.94 -11.42 3.32
C LEU A 218 1.76 -12.31 4.25
N LEU A 219 3.09 -12.21 4.20
CA LEU A 219 3.98 -12.97 5.10
C LEU A 219 3.78 -12.56 6.58
N ASP A 220 3.58 -11.28 6.89
CA ASP A 220 3.28 -10.81 8.25
C ASP A 220 1.90 -11.30 8.73
N MET A 221 0.94 -11.51 7.81
CA MET A 221 -0.36 -12.13 8.08
C MET A 221 -0.31 -13.67 8.11
N GLN A 222 0.84 -14.29 7.86
CA GLN A 222 1.06 -15.73 7.79
C GLN A 222 0.27 -16.42 6.67
N TYR A 223 0.04 -15.71 5.57
CA TYR A 223 -0.53 -16.25 4.35
C TYR A 223 0.54 -16.75 3.37
N ASP A 224 0.12 -17.57 2.41
CA ASP A 224 0.93 -17.88 1.23
C ASP A 224 1.14 -16.62 0.37
N THR A 225 2.11 -16.68 -0.53
CA THR A 225 2.44 -15.59 -1.46
C THR A 225 2.16 -15.92 -2.92
N ASP A 226 1.26 -16.88 -3.18
CA ASP A 226 0.90 -17.29 -4.54
C ASP A 226 0.41 -16.11 -5.38
N TYR A 227 -0.44 -15.26 -4.79
CA TYR A 227 -0.90 -14.03 -5.43
C TYR A 227 0.24 -13.11 -5.88
N VAL A 228 1.32 -13.03 -5.09
CA VAL A 228 2.51 -12.24 -5.45
C VAL A 228 3.22 -12.88 -6.65
N GLY A 229 3.33 -14.21 -6.67
CA GLY A 229 3.85 -14.95 -7.82
C GLY A 229 3.08 -14.61 -9.10
N TYR A 230 1.75 -14.66 -9.05
CA TYR A 230 0.89 -14.31 -10.18
C TYR A 230 1.01 -12.84 -10.59
N LEU A 231 1.18 -11.91 -9.63
CA LEU A 231 1.44 -10.50 -9.97
C LEU A 231 2.76 -10.33 -10.73
N LEU A 232 3.83 -11.00 -10.30
CA LEU A 232 5.13 -10.95 -10.98
C LEU A 232 5.05 -11.54 -12.39
N GLU A 233 4.27 -12.61 -12.58
CA GLU A 233 4.00 -13.20 -13.91
C GLU A 233 3.23 -12.23 -14.80
N GLU A 234 2.12 -11.66 -14.34
CA GLU A 234 1.30 -10.70 -15.11
C GLU A 234 2.08 -9.41 -15.46
N MET A 235 3.00 -9.00 -14.61
CA MET A 235 3.89 -7.87 -14.87
C MET A 235 5.10 -8.23 -15.73
N ASN A 236 5.25 -9.49 -16.19
CA ASN A 236 6.36 -9.99 -16.99
C ASN A 236 7.73 -9.71 -16.36
N VAL A 237 7.84 -9.89 -15.04
CA VAL A 237 9.05 -9.59 -14.28
C VAL A 237 10.18 -10.53 -14.67
N GLN A 238 11.30 -9.96 -15.14
CA GLN A 238 12.46 -10.69 -15.59
C GLN A 238 13.38 -11.08 -14.42
N LYS A 239 14.27 -12.04 -14.61
CA LYS A 239 15.18 -12.57 -13.58
C LYS A 239 15.94 -11.47 -12.82
N GLU A 240 16.46 -10.46 -13.50
CA GLU A 240 17.16 -9.35 -12.84
C GLU A 240 16.22 -8.46 -12.01
N GLN A 241 15.01 -8.24 -12.48
CA GLN A 241 13.97 -7.51 -11.76
C GLN A 241 13.48 -8.30 -10.53
N TYR A 242 13.46 -9.65 -10.61
CA TYR A 242 13.10 -10.49 -9.47
C TYR A 242 14.08 -10.33 -8.30
N LYS A 243 15.39 -10.16 -8.57
CA LYS A 243 16.36 -9.83 -7.52
C LYS A 243 16.06 -8.48 -6.86
N VAL A 244 15.66 -7.50 -7.65
CA VAL A 244 15.27 -6.18 -7.16
C VAL A 244 13.98 -6.27 -6.32
N PHE A 245 13.01 -7.08 -6.74
CA PHE A 245 11.81 -7.38 -5.95
C PHE A 245 12.16 -7.99 -4.59
N LEU A 246 13.07 -8.97 -4.53
CA LEU A 246 13.54 -9.55 -3.27
C LEU A 246 14.24 -8.51 -2.39
N PHE A 247 15.07 -7.66 -2.98
CA PHE A 247 15.73 -6.56 -2.26
C PHE A 247 14.69 -5.57 -1.70
N TYR A 248 13.66 -5.18 -2.48
CA TYR A 248 12.56 -4.36 -1.97
C TYR A 248 11.75 -5.06 -0.88
N SER A 249 11.54 -6.37 -1.00
CA SER A 249 10.86 -7.15 0.05
C SER A 249 11.64 -7.11 1.36
N LEU A 250 12.96 -7.24 1.32
CA LEU A 250 13.83 -7.09 2.48
C LEU A 250 13.78 -5.67 3.07
N MET A 251 13.80 -4.65 2.21
CA MET A 251 13.66 -3.25 2.62
C MET A 251 12.33 -3.00 3.36
N TYR A 252 11.21 -3.54 2.85
CA TYR A 252 9.92 -3.44 3.56
C TYR A 252 9.88 -4.30 4.82
N CYS A 253 10.58 -5.44 4.85
CA CYS A 253 10.68 -6.26 6.06
C CYS A 253 11.32 -5.47 7.22
N VAL A 254 12.44 -4.78 6.99
CA VAL A 254 13.07 -3.93 8.01
C VAL A 254 12.23 -2.68 8.33
N ASP A 255 11.48 -2.15 7.37
CA ASP A 255 10.52 -1.07 7.62
C ASP A 255 9.42 -1.54 8.61
N PHE A 256 8.84 -2.74 8.39
CA PHE A 256 7.86 -3.36 9.29
C PHE A 256 8.45 -3.62 10.68
N MET A 257 9.70 -4.08 10.76
CA MET A 257 10.43 -4.21 12.03
C MET A 257 10.53 -2.86 12.75
N GLY A 258 10.85 -1.79 12.03
CA GLY A 258 10.92 -0.44 12.57
C GLY A 258 9.58 0.13 13.05
N GLU A 259 8.47 -0.32 12.47
CA GLU A 259 7.14 0.13 12.87
C GLU A 259 6.61 -0.52 14.15
N LYS A 260 7.13 -1.70 14.52
CA LYS A 260 6.67 -2.44 15.71
C LYS A 260 6.95 -1.64 16.98
N GLY A 261 5.96 -1.58 17.87
CA GLY A 261 6.03 -0.83 19.13
C GLY A 261 5.92 0.69 18.99
N THR A 262 5.91 1.24 17.76
CA THR A 262 5.73 2.68 17.52
C THR A 262 4.27 3.10 17.67
N THR A 263 4.03 4.39 17.89
CA THR A 263 2.69 4.95 18.02
C THR A 263 2.38 5.86 16.84
N PHE A 264 1.34 5.51 16.07
CA PHE A 264 0.82 6.34 14.99
C PHE A 264 -0.53 6.95 15.40
N ASN A 265 -0.63 8.27 15.46
CA ASN A 265 -1.86 8.99 15.81
C ASN A 265 -2.56 8.47 17.09
N GLY A 266 -1.77 8.10 18.09
CA GLY A 266 -2.27 7.57 19.37
C GLY A 266 -2.57 6.06 19.38
N ASN A 267 -2.40 5.35 18.26
CA ASN A 267 -2.53 3.90 18.20
C ASN A 267 -1.14 3.26 18.18
N LYS A 268 -0.86 2.44 19.18
CA LYS A 268 0.38 1.67 19.26
C LYS A 268 0.31 0.48 18.32
N VAL A 269 1.36 0.28 17.53
CA VAL A 269 1.54 -0.95 16.77
C VAL A 269 1.99 -2.04 17.73
N GLU A 270 1.13 -3.02 17.95
CA GLU A 270 1.41 -4.11 18.88
C GLU A 270 2.60 -4.94 18.38
N VAL A 271 3.35 -5.46 19.36
CA VAL A 271 4.49 -6.34 19.15
C VAL A 271 4.55 -7.38 20.28
N ASP A 272 4.67 -8.63 19.90
CA ASP A 272 4.89 -9.75 20.80
C ASP A 272 6.09 -10.58 20.31
N GLU A 273 6.51 -11.55 21.11
CA GLU A 273 7.63 -12.44 20.77
C GLU A 273 7.39 -13.20 19.46
N ASN A 274 6.16 -13.60 19.16
CA ASN A 274 5.82 -14.31 17.93
C ASN A 274 6.00 -13.39 16.70
N THR A 275 5.60 -12.14 16.82
CA THR A 275 5.82 -11.12 15.77
C THR A 275 7.32 -10.91 15.52
N VAL A 276 8.12 -10.81 16.59
CA VAL A 276 9.57 -10.66 16.46
C VAL A 276 10.20 -11.89 15.79
N LYS A 277 9.86 -13.10 16.25
CA LYS A 277 10.34 -14.36 15.65
C LYS A 277 9.96 -14.49 14.18
N ARG A 278 8.70 -14.17 13.84
CA ARG A 278 8.16 -14.23 12.47
C ARG A 278 8.91 -13.29 11.52
N LEU A 279 9.06 -12.02 11.87
CA LEU A 279 9.75 -11.06 11.03
C LEU A 279 11.23 -11.40 10.87
N ASN A 280 11.91 -11.87 11.91
CA ASN A 280 13.28 -12.35 11.79
C ASN A 280 13.39 -13.54 10.81
N LYS A 281 12.51 -14.54 10.94
CA LYS A 281 12.48 -15.68 10.02
C LYS A 281 12.17 -15.25 8.58
N THR A 282 11.23 -14.32 8.39
CA THR A 282 10.91 -13.76 7.06
C THR A 282 12.12 -13.07 6.45
N TYR A 283 12.84 -12.26 7.22
CA TYR A 283 14.06 -11.60 6.75
C TYR A 283 15.13 -12.62 6.33
N GLU A 284 15.39 -13.63 7.15
CA GLU A 284 16.38 -14.68 6.86
C GLU A 284 16.05 -15.44 5.58
N LEU A 285 14.79 -15.87 5.43
CA LEU A 285 14.32 -16.55 4.22
C LEU A 285 14.51 -15.70 2.95
N LEU A 286 14.13 -14.42 3.00
CA LEU A 286 14.29 -13.51 1.86
C LEU A 286 15.77 -13.24 1.55
N CYS A 287 16.64 -13.16 2.57
CA CYS A 287 18.08 -13.04 2.37
C CYS A 287 18.65 -14.27 1.65
N GLU A 288 18.29 -15.48 2.08
CA GLU A 288 18.72 -16.73 1.44
C GLU A 288 18.28 -16.77 -0.03
N GLN A 289 17.02 -16.40 -0.31
CA GLN A 289 16.50 -16.33 -1.68
C GLN A 289 17.29 -15.33 -2.54
N LEU A 290 17.55 -14.13 -2.02
CA LEU A 290 18.28 -13.09 -2.75
C LEU A 290 19.72 -13.54 -3.02
N LEU A 291 20.44 -14.06 -2.03
CA LEU A 291 21.81 -14.53 -2.18
C LEU A 291 21.91 -15.71 -3.15
N SER A 292 20.95 -16.63 -3.14
CA SER A 292 20.88 -17.73 -4.11
C SER A 292 20.74 -17.21 -5.54
N CYS A 293 19.90 -16.18 -5.75
CA CYS A 293 19.72 -15.55 -7.07
C CYS A 293 20.97 -14.79 -7.54
N VAL A 294 21.70 -14.14 -6.63
CA VAL A 294 22.94 -13.40 -6.94
C VAL A 294 24.05 -14.38 -7.32
N ASN A 295 24.24 -15.46 -6.56
CA ASN A 295 25.31 -16.44 -6.81
C ASN A 295 25.15 -17.22 -8.13
N GLN A 296 23.90 -17.51 -8.55
CA GLN A 296 23.63 -18.15 -9.84
C GLN A 296 23.97 -17.30 -11.06
N SER A 297 24.20 -16.00 -10.89
CA SER A 297 24.60 -15.08 -11.98
C SER A 297 26.12 -14.93 -12.08
N GLY A 298 26.87 -15.39 -11.09
CA GLY A 298 28.34 -15.37 -11.09
C GLY A 298 29.01 -16.58 -11.77
N THR A 299 28.24 -17.55 -12.27
CA THR A 299 28.78 -18.76 -12.91
C THR A 299 28.59 -18.73 -14.44
N ILE A 300 28.89 -17.58 -15.07
CA ILE A 300 29.12 -17.50 -16.52
C ILE A 300 30.51 -16.86 -16.66
N LEU A 301 31.53 -17.70 -16.54
CA LEU A 301 32.85 -17.53 -17.14
C LEU A 301 33.02 -18.62 -18.19
#